data_4cbbdce5860c74194d0ff0c74b9a106f
#
_entry.id   4cbbdce5860c74194d0ff0c74b9a106f
#
_cell.length_a   1.000
_cell.length_b   1.000
_cell.length_c   1.000
_cell.angle_alpha   90.00
_cell.angle_beta   90.00
_cell.angle_gamma   90.00
#
_symmetry.space_group_name_H-M   'P 1'
#
loop_
_entity.id
_entity.type
_entity.pdbx_description
1 polymer ?
#
loop_
_entity_poly.entity_id
_entity_poly.type
_entity_poly.pdbx_seq_one_letter_code
_entity_poly.pdbx_strand_id
1 'polypeptide(L)'
;MDVVTRLAASLGRTVVFAIALLATGTGVAQARQLADKPLVYTARKEKMTAGNLKVDLVLVTPVAPKPQPVLIVFASGDGGLTGISKATLQHLADQGYYVAGLSSRDALKSIRDADGRIAHHVALSSLTSLFEQAKVALKLPAATPLIVTGMSRGANMAVIAAGAPDLQRSIAGGVALALTREADYLDVPAGAEKAGIELDAKGRVQMYPAIQRIGTIPFAVIQSTKDSYVPSAESRQLLGPDTAIRRLYEVTSGGHNFNGGEDVMFRDLDDALTWITARK
;
A
#
# COMPACT_ATOMS: atom_id res chain seq x y z
N MET A 1 36.22 31.91 31.94
CA MET A 1 36.24 31.97 30.44
C MET A 1 35.45 30.79 29.96
N ASP A 2 34.23 31.08 29.59
CA ASP A 2 33.15 30.09 29.33
C ASP A 2 33.26 29.47 27.95
N VAL A 3 33.24 28.14 27.90
CA VAL A 3 33.04 27.37 26.66
C VAL A 3 31.58 26.99 26.58
N VAL A 4 30.83 27.72 25.78
CA VAL A 4 29.41 27.46 25.47
C VAL A 4 29.31 26.31 24.47
N THR A 5 28.85 25.17 24.94
CA THR A 5 28.51 23.99 24.14
C THR A 5 27.24 24.27 23.33
N ARG A 6 27.35 24.32 22.03
CA ARG A 6 26.21 24.40 21.13
C ARG A 6 25.61 22.99 20.91
N LEU A 7 24.50 22.69 21.54
CA LEU A 7 23.61 21.61 21.10
C LEU A 7 22.80 22.08 19.90
N ALA A 8 23.05 21.48 18.75
CA ALA A 8 22.19 21.63 17.58
C ALA A 8 20.99 20.70 17.75
N ALA A 9 19.85 21.24 18.15
CA ALA A 9 18.58 20.55 18.12
C ALA A 9 18.10 20.45 16.67
N SER A 10 18.03 19.23 16.12
CA SER A 10 17.37 18.91 14.87
C SER A 10 15.85 19.03 15.09
N LEU A 11 15.31 20.19 14.76
CA LEU A 11 13.86 20.40 14.71
C LEU A 11 13.27 19.66 13.49
N GLY A 12 12.63 18.53 13.73
CA GLY A 12 11.79 17.86 12.73
C GLY A 12 10.70 18.81 12.26
N ARG A 13 10.73 19.16 10.98
CA ARG A 13 9.70 19.99 10.37
C ARG A 13 8.38 19.21 10.30
N THR A 14 7.44 19.54 11.18
CA THR A 14 6.03 19.16 11.06
C THR A 14 5.43 19.93 9.89
N VAL A 15 5.20 19.26 8.78
CA VAL A 15 4.55 19.89 7.61
C VAL A 15 3.05 19.76 7.79
N VAL A 16 2.41 20.86 8.14
CA VAL A 16 0.94 20.99 8.13
C VAL A 16 0.51 21.25 6.69
N PHE A 17 -0.16 20.29 6.06
CA PHE A 17 -0.73 20.50 4.73
C PHE A 17 -2.05 21.27 4.84
N ALA A 18 -2.01 22.57 4.57
CA ALA A 18 -3.19 23.34 4.22
C ALA A 18 -3.37 23.26 2.70
N ILE A 19 -4.46 22.66 2.23
CA ILE A 19 -4.81 22.61 0.80
C ILE A 19 -5.59 23.89 0.49
N ALA A 20 -4.98 24.84 -0.21
CA ALA A 20 -5.69 25.93 -0.86
C ALA A 20 -6.21 25.44 -2.22
N LEU A 21 -7.50 25.18 -2.32
CA LEU A 21 -8.19 25.01 -3.60
C LEU A 21 -8.83 26.36 -3.98
N LEU A 22 -8.35 26.96 -5.05
CA LEU A 22 -9.05 28.05 -5.76
C LEU A 22 -10.10 27.41 -6.68
N ALA A 23 -11.37 27.51 -6.31
CA ALA A 23 -12.49 27.17 -7.17
C ALA A 23 -13.67 28.13 -6.93
N THR A 24 -14.32 28.49 -8.01
CA THR A 24 -15.44 29.42 -8.15
C THR A 24 -16.64 29.10 -7.22
N GLY A 25 -17.14 30.11 -6.56
CA GLY A 25 -18.41 30.32 -5.85
C GLY A 25 -19.06 29.21 -4.99
N THR A 26 -19.18 27.99 -5.45
CA THR A 26 -19.79 26.88 -4.70
C THR A 26 -18.75 25.99 -3.98
N GLY A 27 -17.50 25.99 -4.43
CA GLY A 27 -16.40 25.24 -3.83
C GLY A 27 -15.85 25.86 -2.54
N VAL A 28 -16.09 27.15 -2.30
CA VAL A 28 -15.56 27.87 -1.12
C VAL A 28 -16.28 27.47 0.17
N ALA A 29 -17.57 27.17 0.11
CA ALA A 29 -18.33 26.70 1.28
C ALA A 29 -17.93 25.28 1.70
N GLN A 30 -17.70 24.39 0.70
CA GLN A 30 -17.27 23.01 0.95
C GLN A 30 -15.80 22.93 1.40
N ALA A 31 -14.92 23.79 0.87
CA ALA A 31 -13.53 23.92 1.31
C ALA A 31 -13.41 24.49 2.74
N ARG A 32 -14.29 25.43 3.13
CA ARG A 32 -14.37 25.92 4.51
C ARG A 32 -14.83 24.85 5.51
N GLN A 33 -15.80 24.04 5.15
CA GLN A 33 -16.29 22.94 5.99
C GLN A 33 -15.23 21.84 6.23
N LEU A 34 -14.30 21.65 5.27
CA LEU A 34 -13.17 20.72 5.41
C LEU A 34 -12.02 21.31 6.26
N ALA A 35 -11.87 22.64 6.30
CA ALA A 35 -10.83 23.32 7.07
C ALA A 35 -11.08 23.32 8.59
N ASP A 36 -12.32 23.14 9.02
CA ASP A 36 -12.74 23.18 10.44
C ASP A 36 -12.85 21.77 11.08
N LYS A 37 -12.60 20.68 10.34
CA LYS A 37 -12.53 19.36 10.93
C LYS A 37 -11.21 19.20 11.69
N PRO A 38 -11.24 18.85 12.99
CA PRO A 38 -9.99 18.59 13.72
C PRO A 38 -9.22 17.47 13.01
N LEU A 39 -7.90 17.66 12.89
CA LEU A 39 -7.02 16.63 12.34
C LEU A 39 -7.11 15.39 13.24
N VAL A 40 -7.52 14.27 12.67
CA VAL A 40 -7.66 12.99 13.38
C VAL A 40 -6.37 12.16 13.33
N TYR A 41 -5.32 12.67 12.68
CA TYR A 41 -4.01 12.03 12.60
C TYR A 41 -2.87 13.05 12.44
N THR A 42 -1.65 12.59 12.70
CA THR A 42 -0.41 13.29 12.33
C THR A 42 0.32 12.51 11.25
N ALA A 43 0.94 13.21 10.31
CA ALA A 43 1.74 12.60 9.25
C ALA A 43 3.13 13.24 9.17
N ARG A 44 4.16 12.41 8.97
CA ARG A 44 5.54 12.86 8.72
C ARG A 44 6.19 12.03 7.63
N LYS A 45 7.16 12.62 6.94
CA LYS A 45 8.03 11.90 6.02
C LYS A 45 9.30 11.47 6.73
N GLU A 46 9.72 10.24 6.49
CA GLU A 46 10.96 9.70 7.04
C GLU A 46 11.70 8.91 5.96
N LYS A 47 13.00 9.21 5.80
CA LYS A 47 13.85 8.45 4.86
C LYS A 47 14.24 7.14 5.52
N MET A 48 13.97 6.04 4.84
CA MET A 48 14.33 4.71 5.30
C MET A 48 15.25 4.00 4.32
N THR A 49 16.14 3.19 4.89
CA THR A 49 17.03 2.32 4.13
C THR A 49 16.85 0.90 4.64
N ALA A 50 16.43 0.00 3.76
CA ALA A 50 16.21 -1.40 4.06
C ALA A 50 17.00 -2.26 3.06
N GLY A 51 18.19 -2.69 3.43
CA GLY A 51 19.15 -3.24 2.48
C GLY A 51 19.52 -2.20 1.42
N ASN A 52 19.30 -2.53 0.16
CA ASN A 52 19.52 -1.60 -0.96
C ASN A 52 18.33 -0.65 -1.22
N LEU A 53 17.19 -0.91 -0.62
CA LEU A 53 15.99 -0.10 -0.76
C LEU A 53 16.16 1.22 -0.01
N LYS A 54 16.05 2.32 -0.74
CA LYS A 54 16.01 3.69 -0.20
C LYS A 54 14.68 4.32 -0.57
N VAL A 55 13.88 4.68 0.41
CA VAL A 55 12.53 5.21 0.19
C VAL A 55 12.14 6.24 1.24
N ASP A 56 11.36 7.23 0.83
CA ASP A 56 10.69 8.12 1.75
C ASP A 56 9.35 7.49 2.15
N LEU A 57 9.17 7.17 3.43
CA LEU A 57 7.88 6.75 3.97
C LEU A 57 7.09 7.96 4.45
N VAL A 58 5.79 7.96 4.16
CA VAL A 58 4.81 8.81 4.83
C VAL A 58 4.25 8.00 5.99
N LEU A 59 4.68 8.35 7.20
CA LEU A 59 4.26 7.69 8.43
C LEU A 59 3.08 8.45 9.03
N VAL A 60 1.96 7.76 9.21
CA VAL A 60 0.72 8.30 9.78
C VAL A 60 0.47 7.68 11.15
N THR A 61 0.28 8.55 12.14
CA THR A 61 -0.12 8.18 13.49
C THR A 61 -1.52 8.75 13.75
N PRO A 62 -2.55 7.91 13.95
CA PRO A 62 -3.88 8.37 14.27
C PRO A 62 -3.92 9.01 15.66
N VAL A 63 -4.78 10.03 15.84
CA VAL A 63 -4.94 10.76 17.11
C VAL A 63 -6.31 10.50 17.74
N ALA A 64 -7.35 10.41 16.93
CA ALA A 64 -8.72 10.22 17.37
C ALA A 64 -9.56 9.58 16.23
N PRO A 65 -10.72 8.96 16.53
CA PRO A 65 -11.31 8.78 17.88
C PRO A 65 -10.66 7.65 18.68
N LYS A 66 -10.20 6.56 18.04
CA LYS A 66 -9.49 5.44 18.69
C LYS A 66 -8.61 4.77 17.64
N PRO A 67 -7.29 4.73 17.83
CA PRO A 67 -6.41 4.07 16.90
C PRO A 67 -6.78 2.60 16.69
N GLN A 68 -6.82 2.16 15.44
CA GLN A 68 -6.96 0.74 15.12
C GLN A 68 -5.61 0.05 15.40
N PRO A 69 -5.57 -1.07 16.14
CA PRO A 69 -4.32 -1.74 16.53
C PRO A 69 -3.71 -2.54 15.38
N VAL A 70 -3.59 -1.93 14.22
CA VAL A 70 -3.11 -2.51 12.95
C VAL A 70 -2.23 -1.50 12.24
N LEU A 71 -1.12 -1.94 11.66
CA LEU A 71 -0.32 -1.17 10.73
C LEU A 71 -0.73 -1.53 9.30
N ILE A 72 -1.10 -0.54 8.50
CA ILE A 72 -1.28 -0.71 7.06
C ILE A 72 -0.03 -0.20 6.35
N VAL A 73 0.63 -1.05 5.57
CA VAL A 73 1.64 -0.62 4.61
C VAL A 73 0.97 -0.43 3.26
N PHE A 74 0.99 0.79 2.76
CA PHE A 74 0.36 1.17 1.49
C PHE A 74 1.41 1.56 0.45
N ALA A 75 1.46 0.82 -0.66
CA ALA A 75 2.31 1.14 -1.80
C ALA A 75 1.48 1.78 -2.92
N SER A 76 1.92 2.93 -3.44
CA SER A 76 1.26 3.63 -4.54
C SER A 76 1.39 2.90 -5.88
N GLY A 77 0.65 3.35 -6.89
CA GLY A 77 0.94 3.02 -8.30
C GLY A 77 2.16 3.77 -8.85
N ASP A 78 2.36 3.68 -10.16
CA ASP A 78 3.48 4.32 -10.89
C ASP A 78 3.52 5.83 -10.78
N GLY A 79 2.38 6.46 -10.58
CA GLY A 79 2.28 7.90 -10.34
C GLY A 79 2.87 8.37 -9.00
N GLY A 80 3.30 7.46 -8.13
CA GLY A 80 3.71 7.78 -6.76
C GLY A 80 2.53 8.10 -5.86
N LEU A 81 2.79 8.72 -4.70
CA LEU A 81 1.74 9.12 -3.75
C LEU A 81 1.03 10.41 -4.21
N THR A 82 0.34 10.34 -5.36
CA THR A 82 -0.46 11.42 -5.96
C THR A 82 -1.85 10.92 -6.31
N GLY A 83 -2.78 11.79 -6.68
CA GLY A 83 -4.14 11.43 -7.11
C GLY A 83 -4.82 10.44 -6.17
N ILE A 84 -5.38 9.39 -6.72
CA ILE A 84 -6.10 8.36 -5.96
C ILE A 84 -5.22 7.65 -4.92
N SER A 85 -3.92 7.43 -5.18
CA SER A 85 -3.00 6.85 -4.19
C SER A 85 -2.84 7.73 -2.95
N LYS A 86 -2.79 9.06 -3.13
CA LYS A 86 -2.76 10.01 -2.01
C LYS A 86 -4.10 10.01 -1.27
N ALA A 87 -5.22 10.01 -2.01
CA ALA A 87 -6.55 9.97 -1.43
C ALA A 87 -6.77 8.67 -0.62
N THR A 88 -6.30 7.53 -1.11
CA THR A 88 -6.35 6.25 -0.38
C THR A 88 -5.57 6.31 0.93
N LEU A 89 -4.35 6.87 0.91
CA LEU A 89 -3.56 7.03 2.13
C LEU A 89 -4.26 7.93 3.15
N GLN A 90 -4.86 9.04 2.70
CA GLN A 90 -5.64 9.94 3.55
C GLN A 90 -6.88 9.25 4.12
N HIS A 91 -7.62 8.51 3.29
CA HIS A 91 -8.79 7.74 3.72
C HIS A 91 -8.43 6.75 4.85
N LEU A 92 -7.36 5.96 4.67
CA LEU A 92 -6.88 5.04 5.70
C LEU A 92 -6.52 5.75 7.01
N ALA A 93 -5.90 6.93 6.91
CA ALA A 93 -5.59 7.77 8.07
C ALA A 93 -6.85 8.27 8.79
N ASP A 94 -7.86 8.71 8.04
CA ASP A 94 -9.14 9.19 8.55
C ASP A 94 -9.94 8.07 9.24
N GLN A 95 -9.76 6.82 8.82
CA GLN A 95 -10.33 5.63 9.46
C GLN A 95 -9.58 5.22 10.75
N GLY A 96 -8.53 5.94 11.14
CA GLY A 96 -7.80 5.70 12.38
C GLY A 96 -6.75 4.61 12.32
N TYR A 97 -6.28 4.22 11.13
CA TYR A 97 -5.19 3.27 10.97
C TYR A 97 -3.82 3.94 11.12
N TYR A 98 -2.85 3.21 11.69
CA TYR A 98 -1.44 3.51 11.48
C TYR A 98 -1.09 3.17 10.03
N VAL A 99 -0.49 4.10 9.30
CA VAL A 99 -0.15 3.87 7.89
C VAL A 99 1.32 4.17 7.63
N ALA A 100 1.98 3.28 6.91
CA ALA A 100 3.28 3.53 6.28
C ALA A 100 3.08 3.54 4.77
N GLY A 101 2.97 4.75 4.20
CA GLY A 101 2.76 4.95 2.77
C GLY A 101 4.07 5.13 2.02
N LEU A 102 4.25 4.46 0.89
CA LEU A 102 5.43 4.59 0.04
C LEU A 102 5.09 4.78 -1.44
N SER A 103 5.98 5.47 -2.14
CA SER A 103 5.97 5.51 -3.61
C SER A 103 6.58 4.23 -4.16
N SER A 104 5.78 3.37 -4.80
CA SER A 104 6.30 2.14 -5.43
C SER A 104 7.34 2.45 -6.50
N ARG A 105 7.12 3.51 -7.28
CA ARG A 105 8.06 3.98 -8.31
C ARG A 105 9.43 4.28 -7.72
N ASP A 106 9.48 5.06 -6.63
CA ASP A 106 10.75 5.50 -6.05
C ASP A 106 11.43 4.36 -5.30
N ALA A 107 10.66 3.52 -4.60
CA ALA A 107 11.12 2.32 -3.94
C ALA A 107 11.79 1.36 -4.93
N LEU A 108 11.09 0.98 -5.99
CA LEU A 108 11.59 0.05 -6.99
C LEU A 108 12.80 0.62 -7.75
N LYS A 109 12.80 1.93 -8.05
CA LYS A 109 13.94 2.59 -8.70
C LYS A 109 15.24 2.44 -7.89
N SER A 110 15.16 2.40 -6.58
CA SER A 110 16.35 2.36 -5.70
C SER A 110 17.02 0.99 -5.64
N ILE A 111 16.32 -0.09 -6.04
CA ILE A 111 16.81 -1.48 -5.96
C ILE A 111 16.90 -2.18 -7.32
N ARG A 112 16.63 -1.46 -8.42
CA ARG A 112 16.79 -1.99 -9.77
C ARG A 112 18.26 -2.19 -10.13
N ASP A 113 18.54 -3.26 -10.84
CA ASP A 113 19.82 -3.48 -11.51
C ASP A 113 19.97 -2.61 -12.78
N ALA A 114 21.06 -2.81 -13.51
CA ALA A 114 21.35 -2.08 -14.74
C ALA A 114 20.31 -2.31 -15.84
N ASP A 115 19.65 -3.47 -15.84
CA ASP A 115 18.61 -3.86 -16.82
C ASP A 115 17.21 -3.41 -16.38
N GLY A 116 17.12 -2.67 -15.26
CA GLY A 116 15.87 -2.16 -14.73
C GLY A 116 15.02 -3.22 -14.02
N ARG A 117 15.58 -4.39 -13.73
CA ARG A 117 14.91 -5.51 -13.05
C ARG A 117 15.32 -5.58 -11.56
N ILE A 118 14.56 -6.33 -10.80
CA ILE A 118 14.78 -6.50 -9.36
C ILE A 118 14.78 -7.99 -9.05
N ALA A 119 15.88 -8.47 -8.48
CA ALA A 119 15.93 -9.85 -8.02
C ALA A 119 14.87 -10.09 -6.94
N HIS A 120 14.05 -11.13 -7.13
CA HIS A 120 12.91 -11.42 -6.26
C HIS A 120 13.28 -11.49 -4.77
N HIS A 121 14.40 -12.16 -4.42
CA HIS A 121 14.86 -12.25 -3.03
C HIS A 121 15.28 -10.89 -2.45
N VAL A 122 15.81 -9.97 -3.28
CA VAL A 122 16.16 -8.60 -2.87
C VAL A 122 14.89 -7.81 -2.56
N ALA A 123 13.86 -7.96 -3.38
CA ALA A 123 12.56 -7.33 -3.13
C ALA A 123 11.99 -7.80 -1.78
N LEU A 124 11.97 -9.11 -1.52
CA LEU A 124 11.42 -9.67 -0.28
C LEU A 124 12.18 -9.25 0.97
N SER A 125 13.50 -9.36 0.98
CA SER A 125 14.33 -8.98 2.14
C SER A 125 14.22 -7.48 2.45
N SER A 126 14.14 -6.66 1.40
CA SER A 126 13.97 -5.22 1.54
C SER A 126 12.60 -4.85 2.12
N LEU A 127 11.52 -5.51 1.68
CA LEU A 127 10.17 -5.29 2.21
C LEU A 127 10.08 -5.72 3.68
N THR A 128 10.66 -6.87 4.05
CA THR A 128 10.70 -7.35 5.44
C THR A 128 11.34 -6.32 6.35
N SER A 129 12.54 -5.85 5.99
CA SER A 129 13.26 -4.84 6.77
C SER A 129 12.50 -3.51 6.85
N LEU A 130 11.86 -3.09 5.75
CA LEU A 130 11.08 -1.86 5.71
C LEU A 130 9.88 -1.91 6.66
N PHE A 131 9.17 -3.03 6.72
CA PHE A 131 8.00 -3.17 7.59
C PHE A 131 8.36 -3.12 9.07
N GLU A 132 9.45 -3.76 9.46
CA GLU A 132 9.94 -3.70 10.84
C GLU A 132 10.42 -2.27 11.19
N GLN A 133 11.12 -1.58 10.31
CA GLN A 133 11.51 -0.18 10.52
C GLN A 133 10.29 0.73 10.64
N ALA A 134 9.23 0.50 9.85
CA ALA A 134 8.00 1.27 9.94
C ALA A 134 7.30 1.09 11.31
N LYS A 135 7.26 -0.13 11.86
CA LYS A 135 6.74 -0.38 13.21
C LYS A 135 7.54 0.38 14.25
N VAL A 136 8.86 0.31 14.21
CA VAL A 136 9.74 1.02 15.15
C VAL A 136 9.53 2.52 15.07
N ALA A 137 9.52 3.09 13.85
CA ALA A 137 9.33 4.51 13.63
C ALA A 137 7.95 5.02 14.11
N LEU A 138 6.91 4.19 14.01
CA LEU A 138 5.56 4.48 14.52
C LEU A 138 5.40 4.12 16.02
N LYS A 139 6.47 3.62 16.68
CA LYS A 139 6.46 3.16 18.08
C LYS A 139 5.41 2.08 18.35
N LEU A 140 5.19 1.20 17.38
CA LEU A 140 4.26 0.09 17.50
C LEU A 140 4.96 -1.14 18.09
N PRO A 141 4.24 -1.97 18.87
CA PRO A 141 4.76 -3.28 19.29
C PRO A 141 5.16 -4.14 18.09
N ALA A 142 6.20 -4.94 18.22
CA ALA A 142 6.64 -5.88 17.17
C ALA A 142 5.52 -6.84 16.72
N ALA A 143 4.66 -7.24 17.66
CA ALA A 143 3.50 -8.10 17.42
C ALA A 143 2.32 -7.38 16.74
N THR A 144 2.42 -6.07 16.44
CA THR A 144 1.33 -5.35 15.76
C THR A 144 1.02 -6.03 14.42
N PRO A 145 -0.24 -6.43 14.19
CA PRO A 145 -0.66 -7.04 12.92
C PRO A 145 -0.42 -6.09 11.75
N LEU A 146 0.03 -6.65 10.64
CA LEU A 146 0.33 -5.94 9.42
C LEU A 146 -0.69 -6.27 8.34
N ILE A 147 -1.25 -5.26 7.68
CA ILE A 147 -2.00 -5.42 6.43
C ILE A 147 -1.20 -4.78 5.31
N VAL A 148 -0.94 -5.55 4.26
CA VAL A 148 -0.26 -5.07 3.07
C VAL A 148 -1.29 -4.63 2.04
N THR A 149 -1.15 -3.40 1.55
CA THR A 149 -2.12 -2.81 0.63
C THR A 149 -1.38 -2.03 -0.44
N GLY A 150 -1.94 -1.95 -1.63
CA GLY A 150 -1.35 -1.11 -2.66
C GLY A 150 -2.23 -0.97 -3.88
N MET A 151 -1.85 -0.06 -4.75
CA MET A 151 -2.55 0.22 -6.00
C MET A 151 -1.68 -0.08 -7.20
N SER A 152 -2.21 -0.74 -8.23
CA SER A 152 -1.51 -1.03 -9.48
C SER A 152 -0.18 -1.74 -9.20
N ARG A 153 0.97 -1.17 -9.55
CA ARG A 153 2.29 -1.71 -9.19
C ARG A 153 2.46 -1.94 -7.69
N GLY A 154 1.90 -1.07 -6.86
CA GLY A 154 1.85 -1.27 -5.40
C GLY A 154 0.98 -2.45 -4.98
N ALA A 155 -0.09 -2.76 -5.73
CA ALA A 155 -0.88 -3.96 -5.52
C ALA A 155 -0.07 -5.23 -5.79
N ASN A 156 0.75 -5.23 -6.85
CA ASN A 156 1.69 -6.33 -7.10
C ASN A 156 2.67 -6.51 -5.93
N MET A 157 3.21 -5.40 -5.39
CA MET A 157 4.10 -5.46 -4.22
C MET A 157 3.37 -6.06 -2.99
N ALA A 158 2.10 -5.74 -2.78
CA ALA A 158 1.30 -6.30 -1.70
C ALA A 158 1.09 -7.82 -1.85
N VAL A 159 0.82 -8.30 -3.07
CA VAL A 159 0.70 -9.73 -3.38
C VAL A 159 2.03 -10.45 -3.11
N ILE A 160 3.13 -9.89 -3.59
CA ILE A 160 4.48 -10.46 -3.41
C ILE A 160 4.84 -10.53 -1.92
N ALA A 161 4.58 -9.46 -1.16
CA ALA A 161 4.84 -9.43 0.28
C ALA A 161 4.00 -10.45 1.04
N ALA A 162 2.70 -10.57 0.72
CA ALA A 162 1.82 -11.53 1.35
C ALA A 162 2.18 -12.99 1.01
N GLY A 163 2.77 -13.22 -0.16
CA GLY A 163 3.28 -14.54 -0.58
C GLY A 163 4.63 -14.92 0.03
N ALA A 164 5.33 -14.00 0.69
CA ALA A 164 6.66 -14.23 1.23
C ALA A 164 6.61 -15.07 2.53
N PRO A 165 7.22 -16.26 2.61
CA PRO A 165 7.13 -17.13 3.80
C PRO A 165 7.57 -16.44 5.10
N ASP A 166 8.61 -15.63 5.04
CA ASP A 166 9.15 -14.93 6.21
C ASP A 166 8.22 -13.83 6.73
N LEU A 167 7.39 -13.24 5.85
CA LEU A 167 6.44 -12.20 6.18
C LEU A 167 5.06 -12.73 6.60
N GLN A 168 4.69 -13.93 6.16
CA GLN A 168 3.34 -14.48 6.39
C GLN A 168 2.93 -14.53 7.85
N ARG A 169 3.87 -14.74 8.78
CA ARG A 169 3.59 -14.76 10.23
C ARG A 169 3.19 -13.41 10.80
N SER A 170 3.62 -12.33 10.19
CA SER A 170 3.32 -10.94 10.63
C SER A 170 2.18 -10.30 9.86
N ILE A 171 1.80 -10.87 8.70
CA ILE A 171 0.75 -10.34 7.83
C ILE A 171 -0.61 -10.91 8.24
N ALA A 172 -1.52 -10.03 8.65
CA ALA A 172 -2.90 -10.38 8.99
C ALA A 172 -3.81 -10.46 7.76
N GLY A 173 -3.43 -9.81 6.66
CA GLY A 173 -4.17 -9.81 5.42
C GLY A 173 -3.60 -8.87 4.37
N GLY A 174 -4.21 -8.83 3.19
CA GLY A 174 -3.84 -7.90 2.14
C GLY A 174 -5.01 -7.43 1.29
N VAL A 175 -4.84 -6.24 0.69
CA VAL A 175 -5.81 -5.67 -0.26
C VAL A 175 -5.06 -5.11 -1.47
N ALA A 176 -5.42 -5.59 -2.66
CA ALA A 176 -4.90 -5.11 -3.93
C ALA A 176 -5.93 -4.24 -4.65
N LEU A 177 -5.61 -2.97 -4.89
CA LEU A 177 -6.44 -2.03 -5.65
C LEU A 177 -5.92 -1.98 -7.10
N ALA A 178 -6.80 -2.17 -8.08
CA ALA A 178 -6.45 -2.15 -9.49
C ALA A 178 -5.24 -3.06 -9.80
N LEU A 179 -5.34 -4.33 -9.42
CA LEU A 179 -4.28 -5.32 -9.62
C LEU A 179 -4.02 -5.55 -11.11
N THR A 180 -2.77 -5.53 -11.53
CA THR A 180 -2.38 -5.90 -12.89
C THR A 180 -2.23 -7.42 -13.01
N ARG A 181 -2.24 -7.94 -14.24
CA ARG A 181 -2.13 -9.38 -14.50
C ARG A 181 -0.76 -9.92 -14.10
N GLU A 182 0.28 -9.16 -14.37
CA GLU A 182 1.68 -9.55 -14.15
C GLU A 182 2.53 -8.44 -13.53
N ALA A 183 3.60 -8.83 -12.85
CA ALA A 183 4.69 -7.95 -12.43
C ALA A 183 5.86 -8.08 -13.43
N ASP A 184 6.12 -7.00 -14.16
CA ASP A 184 7.12 -6.93 -15.23
C ASP A 184 8.52 -6.52 -14.75
N TYR A 185 8.64 -6.14 -13.50
CA TYR A 185 9.87 -5.58 -12.91
C TYR A 185 10.69 -6.59 -12.09
N LEU A 186 10.16 -7.79 -11.86
CA LEU A 186 10.85 -8.82 -11.09
C LEU A 186 11.70 -9.72 -11.96
N ASP A 187 12.91 -9.97 -11.49
CA ASP A 187 13.77 -11.04 -12.00
C ASP A 187 13.67 -12.25 -11.08
N VAL A 188 13.24 -13.36 -11.64
CA VAL A 188 12.98 -14.58 -10.91
C VAL A 188 14.02 -15.60 -11.32
N PRO A 189 14.70 -16.26 -10.36
CA PRO A 189 15.73 -17.21 -10.69
C PRO A 189 15.18 -18.40 -11.48
N ALA A 190 16.00 -19.01 -12.32
CA ALA A 190 15.65 -20.23 -13.03
C ALA A 190 15.19 -21.31 -12.04
N GLY A 191 14.08 -21.98 -12.38
CA GLY A 191 13.47 -22.98 -11.51
C GLY A 191 12.52 -22.43 -10.44
N ALA A 192 12.18 -21.13 -10.50
CA ALA A 192 11.17 -20.54 -9.62
C ALA A 192 9.79 -21.20 -9.75
N GLU A 193 9.49 -21.78 -10.92
CA GLU A 193 8.27 -22.59 -11.14
C GLU A 193 8.22 -23.80 -10.21
N LYS A 194 9.37 -24.37 -9.82
CA LYS A 194 9.44 -25.46 -8.80
C LYS A 194 9.06 -24.98 -7.42
N ALA A 195 9.31 -23.68 -7.11
CA ALA A 195 8.84 -23.02 -5.92
C ALA A 195 7.41 -22.51 -6.10
N GLY A 196 6.84 -22.79 -7.26
CA GLY A 196 5.47 -22.49 -7.57
C GLY A 196 5.22 -21.05 -8.06
N ILE A 197 6.21 -20.27 -8.42
CA ILE A 197 6.03 -18.95 -9.06
C ILE A 197 5.66 -19.18 -10.52
N GLU A 198 4.46 -18.77 -10.91
CA GLU A 198 4.03 -18.87 -12.31
C GLU A 198 4.49 -17.68 -13.11
N LEU A 199 5.10 -17.98 -14.27
CA LEU A 199 5.61 -16.99 -15.20
C LEU A 199 4.79 -17.04 -16.50
N ASP A 200 4.64 -15.91 -17.15
CA ASP A 200 4.13 -15.87 -18.53
C ASP A 200 5.25 -16.20 -19.54
N ALA A 201 4.90 -16.24 -20.82
CA ALA A 201 5.85 -16.52 -21.91
C ALA A 201 7.01 -15.50 -22.02
N LYS A 202 6.91 -14.36 -21.34
CA LYS A 202 7.94 -13.32 -21.27
C LYS A 202 8.73 -13.36 -19.95
N GLY A 203 8.50 -14.35 -19.10
CA GLY A 203 9.15 -14.50 -17.80
C GLY A 203 8.65 -13.52 -16.72
N ARG A 204 7.44 -12.95 -16.87
CA ARG A 204 6.85 -12.04 -15.89
C ARG A 204 6.01 -12.84 -14.88
N VAL A 205 6.08 -12.44 -13.61
CA VAL A 205 5.36 -13.13 -12.53
C VAL A 205 3.85 -12.87 -12.66
N GLN A 206 3.06 -13.95 -12.68
CA GLN A 206 1.60 -13.90 -12.78
C GLN A 206 0.99 -13.60 -11.39
N MET A 207 0.26 -12.49 -11.26
CA MET A 207 -0.22 -12.00 -9.96
C MET A 207 -1.41 -12.77 -9.43
N TYR A 208 -2.36 -13.18 -10.26
CA TYR A 208 -3.55 -13.93 -9.81
C TYR A 208 -3.20 -15.35 -9.34
N PRO A 209 -2.37 -16.13 -10.03
CA PRO A 209 -1.81 -17.36 -9.47
C PRO A 209 -1.02 -17.14 -8.18
N ALA A 210 -0.27 -16.04 -8.08
CA ALA A 210 0.46 -15.72 -6.85
C ALA A 210 -0.47 -15.49 -5.65
N ILE A 211 -1.66 -14.86 -5.85
CA ILE A 211 -2.67 -14.72 -4.78
C ILE A 211 -3.13 -16.08 -4.27
N GLN A 212 -3.34 -17.07 -5.13
CA GLN A 212 -3.80 -18.40 -4.73
C GLN A 212 -2.78 -19.10 -3.80
N ARG A 213 -1.51 -18.67 -3.84
CA ARG A 213 -0.42 -19.22 -3.03
C ARG A 213 -0.16 -18.50 -1.72
N ILE A 214 -0.85 -17.41 -1.44
CA ILE A 214 -0.72 -16.69 -0.16
C ILE A 214 -1.14 -17.58 1.04
N GLY A 215 -1.65 -18.78 0.78
CA GLY A 215 -2.05 -19.73 1.82
C GLY A 215 -3.33 -19.27 2.52
N THR A 216 -3.35 -19.30 3.86
CA THR A 216 -4.55 -19.00 4.67
C THR A 216 -4.75 -17.52 4.97
N ILE A 217 -3.83 -16.65 4.58
CA ILE A 217 -3.93 -15.19 4.79
C ILE A 217 -5.08 -14.65 3.95
N PRO A 218 -6.06 -13.94 4.54
CA PRO A 218 -7.16 -13.32 3.81
C PRO A 218 -6.63 -12.24 2.86
N PHE A 219 -7.05 -12.30 1.61
CA PHE A 219 -6.62 -11.36 0.58
C PHE A 219 -7.79 -10.92 -0.30
N ALA A 220 -7.99 -9.61 -0.42
CA ALA A 220 -9.01 -9.01 -1.25
C ALA A 220 -8.41 -8.32 -2.49
N VAL A 221 -9.16 -8.33 -3.59
CA VAL A 221 -8.89 -7.54 -4.78
C VAL A 221 -10.05 -6.57 -4.96
N ILE A 222 -9.78 -5.31 -5.22
CA ILE A 222 -10.77 -4.28 -5.57
C ILE A 222 -10.45 -3.83 -6.98
N GLN A 223 -11.38 -4.04 -7.91
CA GLN A 223 -11.12 -3.89 -9.33
C GLN A 223 -12.20 -3.08 -10.04
N SER A 224 -11.78 -2.15 -10.92
CA SER A 224 -12.68 -1.38 -11.75
C SER A 224 -13.31 -2.22 -12.87
N THR A 225 -14.58 -1.99 -13.16
CA THR A 225 -15.27 -2.64 -14.30
C THR A 225 -14.67 -2.25 -15.65
N LYS A 226 -14.02 -1.08 -15.74
CA LYS A 226 -13.40 -0.56 -16.97
C LYS A 226 -11.89 -0.40 -16.82
N ASP A 227 -11.25 -1.21 -15.98
CA ASP A 227 -9.80 -1.21 -15.87
C ASP A 227 -9.17 -1.60 -17.21
N SER A 228 -8.23 -0.79 -17.68
CA SER A 228 -7.56 -1.00 -18.98
C SER A 228 -6.54 -2.14 -18.97
N TYR A 229 -6.09 -2.58 -17.80
CA TYR A 229 -5.17 -3.71 -17.65
C TYR A 229 -5.91 -5.01 -17.40
N VAL A 230 -6.81 -5.04 -16.41
CA VAL A 230 -7.63 -6.20 -16.06
C VAL A 230 -9.01 -5.71 -15.60
N PRO A 231 -10.03 -5.70 -16.44
CA PRO A 231 -11.39 -5.39 -16.02
C PRO A 231 -11.89 -6.34 -14.93
N SER A 232 -12.81 -5.91 -14.06
CA SER A 232 -13.27 -6.71 -12.92
C SER A 232 -13.84 -8.08 -13.34
N ALA A 233 -14.54 -8.15 -14.47
CA ALA A 233 -15.05 -9.41 -15.01
C ALA A 233 -13.95 -10.42 -15.33
N GLU A 234 -12.83 -9.96 -15.88
CA GLU A 234 -11.65 -10.78 -16.12
C GLU A 234 -10.95 -11.12 -14.81
N SER A 235 -10.83 -10.15 -13.88
CA SER A 235 -10.30 -10.39 -12.53
C SER A 235 -11.07 -11.49 -11.82
N ARG A 236 -12.40 -11.53 -11.96
CA ARG A 236 -13.27 -12.59 -11.44
C ARG A 236 -12.96 -13.95 -12.05
N GLN A 237 -12.71 -14.00 -13.36
CA GLN A 237 -12.33 -15.26 -14.02
C GLN A 237 -10.98 -15.78 -13.53
N LEU A 238 -10.01 -14.89 -13.32
CA LEU A 238 -8.66 -15.24 -12.88
C LEU A 238 -8.58 -15.60 -11.39
N LEU A 239 -9.35 -14.90 -10.54
CA LEU A 239 -9.38 -15.14 -9.09
C LEU A 239 -10.30 -16.30 -8.71
N GLY A 240 -11.35 -16.53 -9.48
CA GLY A 240 -12.41 -17.47 -9.15
C GLY A 240 -13.48 -16.86 -8.23
N PRO A 241 -14.40 -17.69 -7.69
CA PRO A 241 -15.42 -17.25 -6.76
C PRO A 241 -14.83 -16.81 -5.42
N ASP A 242 -15.57 -16.01 -4.68
CA ASP A 242 -15.21 -15.64 -3.32
C ASP A 242 -15.14 -16.88 -2.42
N THR A 243 -14.17 -16.87 -1.53
CA THR A 243 -13.95 -17.94 -0.56
C THR A 243 -13.87 -17.38 0.86
N ALA A 244 -13.63 -18.25 1.82
CA ALA A 244 -13.33 -17.80 3.17
C ALA A 244 -12.12 -16.84 3.23
N ILE A 245 -11.14 -16.97 2.33
CA ILE A 245 -9.86 -16.24 2.38
C ILE A 245 -9.56 -15.41 1.12
N ARG A 246 -10.46 -15.37 0.14
CA ARG A 246 -10.32 -14.57 -1.11
C ARG A 246 -11.61 -13.85 -1.40
N ARG A 247 -11.53 -12.57 -1.68
CA ARG A 247 -12.68 -11.75 -2.11
C ARG A 247 -12.32 -10.86 -3.28
N LEU A 248 -13.28 -10.64 -4.17
CA LEU A 248 -13.22 -9.64 -5.22
C LEU A 248 -14.35 -8.63 -5.03
N TYR A 249 -14.02 -7.36 -4.99
CA TYR A 249 -14.94 -6.24 -5.02
C TYR A 249 -14.91 -5.60 -6.40
N GLU A 250 -16.08 -5.40 -7.01
CA GLU A 250 -16.22 -4.86 -8.35
C GLU A 250 -16.74 -3.43 -8.29
N VAL A 251 -15.89 -2.48 -8.71
CA VAL A 251 -16.23 -1.05 -8.68
C VAL A 251 -16.63 -0.57 -10.08
N THR A 252 -17.86 -0.14 -10.24
CA THR A 252 -18.28 0.55 -11.46
C THR A 252 -17.60 1.91 -11.52
N SER A 253 -16.63 2.06 -12.41
CA SER A 253 -15.83 3.30 -12.54
C SER A 253 -15.26 3.46 -13.94
N GLY A 254 -14.69 4.66 -14.22
CA GLY A 254 -14.23 5.04 -15.54
C GLY A 254 -12.88 4.43 -15.97
N GLY A 255 -12.20 3.63 -15.13
CA GLY A 255 -10.93 3.01 -15.52
C GLY A 255 -10.04 2.63 -14.34
N HIS A 256 -8.77 2.43 -14.62
CA HIS A 256 -7.74 1.93 -13.70
C HIS A 256 -7.61 2.74 -12.39
N ASN A 257 -7.84 4.03 -12.45
CA ASN A 257 -7.76 4.94 -11.28
C ASN A 257 -9.11 5.13 -10.57
N PHE A 258 -10.09 4.29 -10.82
CA PHE A 258 -11.43 4.32 -10.23
C PHE A 258 -12.20 5.63 -10.45
N ASN A 259 -11.92 6.38 -11.53
CA ASN A 259 -12.55 7.66 -11.82
C ASN A 259 -14.08 7.56 -11.81
N GLY A 260 -14.73 8.38 -10.95
CA GLY A 260 -16.18 8.39 -10.77
C GLY A 260 -16.72 7.20 -9.97
N GLY A 261 -15.87 6.38 -9.37
CA GLY A 261 -16.20 5.28 -8.47
C GLY A 261 -15.40 5.29 -7.16
N GLU A 262 -14.75 6.42 -6.86
CA GLU A 262 -13.84 6.54 -5.72
C GLU A 262 -14.54 6.24 -4.38
N ASP A 263 -15.76 6.75 -4.18
CA ASP A 263 -16.52 6.51 -2.93
C ASP A 263 -16.88 5.03 -2.75
N VAL A 264 -17.20 4.34 -3.86
CA VAL A 264 -17.45 2.89 -3.85
C VAL A 264 -16.19 2.14 -3.52
N MET A 265 -15.08 2.50 -4.14
CA MET A 265 -13.75 1.90 -3.90
C MET A 265 -13.33 2.07 -2.44
N PHE A 266 -13.56 3.25 -1.83
CA PHE A 266 -13.24 3.48 -0.41
C PHE A 266 -14.11 2.66 0.52
N ARG A 267 -15.43 2.59 0.27
CA ARG A 267 -16.35 1.73 1.02
C ARG A 267 -15.94 0.26 0.94
N ASP A 268 -15.60 -0.22 -0.24
CA ASP A 268 -15.19 -1.60 -0.47
C ASP A 268 -13.83 -1.89 0.18
N LEU A 269 -12.92 -0.89 0.26
CA LEU A 269 -11.68 -0.98 1.02
C LEU A 269 -11.95 -1.11 2.54
N ASP A 270 -12.87 -0.32 3.09
CA ASP A 270 -13.26 -0.39 4.50
C ASP A 270 -13.88 -1.76 4.83
N ASP A 271 -14.74 -2.28 3.95
CA ASP A 271 -15.33 -3.62 4.11
C ASP A 271 -14.26 -4.73 4.05
N ALA A 272 -13.32 -4.64 3.10
CA ALA A 272 -12.22 -5.58 3.00
C ALA A 272 -11.33 -5.57 4.26
N LEU A 273 -10.99 -4.39 4.78
CA LEU A 273 -10.20 -4.24 6.01
C LEU A 273 -10.95 -4.78 7.24
N THR A 274 -12.25 -4.52 7.34
CA THR A 274 -13.12 -5.06 8.39
C THR A 274 -13.17 -6.59 8.31
N TRP A 275 -13.37 -7.14 7.12
CA TRP A 275 -13.38 -8.58 6.89
C TRP A 275 -12.04 -9.25 7.26
N ILE A 276 -10.91 -8.61 6.98
CA ILE A 276 -9.58 -9.11 7.37
C ILE A 276 -9.43 -9.10 8.89
N THR A 277 -9.78 -8.00 9.54
CA THR A 277 -9.55 -7.80 10.98
C THR A 277 -10.50 -8.58 11.87
N ALA A 278 -11.70 -8.92 11.39
CA ALA A 278 -12.69 -9.74 12.12
C ALA A 278 -12.27 -11.22 12.29
N ARG A 279 -11.17 -11.66 11.70
CA ARG A 279 -10.70 -13.05 11.67
C ARG A 279 -9.61 -13.38 12.71
N LYS A 280 -9.44 -12.54 13.69
CA LYS A 280 -8.49 -12.74 14.79
C LYS A 280 -9.00 -13.72 15.83
#